data_e32a6e64831da3218d8a146be9cdfc7d
#
_entry.id   e32a6e64831da3218d8a146be9cdfc7d
#
_cell.length_a   1.000
_cell.length_b   1.000
_cell.length_c   1.000
_cell.angle_alpha   90.00
_cell.angle_beta   90.00
_cell.angle_gamma   90.00
#
_symmetry.space_group_name_H-M   'P 1'
#
loop_
_entity.id
_entity.type
_entity.pdbx_description
1 polymer ?
#
loop_
_entity_poly.entity_id
_entity_poly.type
_entity_poly.pdbx_seq_one_letter_code
_entity_poly.pdbx_strand_id
1 'polypeptide(L)'
;TNLKDARPELYGKLEAENKPEKALVQEGDMYSFHAVDRMFKEQEWICPINIEHQDNAFYSISRNQITIPEKAQFKDGESWYGTAFHEMVHSTGAEGQLNRLKPQSGFGSDEYAREELVAELGSALVCQKYGMTKNLKEDSAAYLKSWLGSLKESPSFIKTTLMDVKKATSILTQRIDEVSLEMKEQQSEDVAASVSEENKDAKDMKQSASSNDNEQT
;
A
#
# COMPACT_ATOMS: atom_id res chain seq x y z
N THR A 1 11.26 30.44 6.45
CA THR A 1 10.01 30.38 7.24
C THR A 1 9.24 29.17 6.75
N ASN A 2 8.97 28.19 7.62
CA ASN A 2 8.17 27.01 7.29
C ASN A 2 6.66 27.33 7.39
N LEU A 3 5.81 26.44 6.89
CA LEU A 3 4.36 26.64 6.88
C LEU A 3 3.78 26.74 8.30
N LYS A 4 4.34 25.98 9.25
CA LYS A 4 3.90 25.97 10.65
C LYS A 4 4.02 27.34 11.30
N ASP A 5 5.13 28.03 11.04
CA ASP A 5 5.38 29.38 11.59
C ASP A 5 4.63 30.46 10.83
N ALA A 6 4.53 30.32 9.50
CA ALA A 6 3.89 31.32 8.63
C ALA A 6 2.36 31.28 8.66
N ARG A 7 1.78 30.09 8.80
CA ARG A 7 0.32 29.84 8.80
C ARG A 7 -0.04 28.66 9.72
N PRO A 8 0.00 28.85 11.03
CA PRO A 8 -0.21 27.76 12.00
C PRO A 8 -1.59 27.11 11.90
N GLU A 9 -2.66 27.87 11.63
CA GLU A 9 -4.01 27.31 11.46
C GLU A 9 -4.11 26.40 10.23
N LEU A 10 -3.55 26.84 9.09
CA LEU A 10 -3.50 26.02 7.88
C LEU A 10 -2.65 24.78 8.09
N TYR A 11 -1.51 24.92 8.77
CA TYR A 11 -0.67 23.80 9.11
C TYR A 11 -1.41 22.76 9.98
N GLY A 12 -2.07 23.19 11.05
CA GLY A 12 -2.82 22.30 11.94
C GLY A 12 -3.97 21.59 11.23
N LYS A 13 -4.66 22.28 10.30
CA LYS A 13 -5.70 21.66 9.48
C LYS A 13 -5.15 20.59 8.56
N LEU A 14 -4.05 20.88 7.84
CA LEU A 14 -3.38 19.93 6.96
C LEU A 14 -2.79 18.74 7.74
N GLU A 15 -2.26 18.98 8.94
CA GLU A 15 -1.74 17.90 9.79
C GLU A 15 -2.86 16.96 10.26
N ALA A 16 -4.04 17.50 10.59
CA ALA A 16 -5.20 16.71 10.97
C ALA A 16 -5.78 15.91 9.78
N GLU A 17 -5.86 16.52 8.59
CA GLU A 17 -6.34 15.88 7.36
C GLU A 17 -5.38 14.79 6.84
N ASN A 18 -4.09 14.90 7.12
CA ASN A 18 -3.04 13.97 6.66
C ASN A 18 -2.47 13.12 7.80
N LYS A 19 -3.22 12.93 8.89
CA LYS A 19 -2.79 12.06 9.99
C LYS A 19 -2.65 10.63 9.48
N PRO A 20 -1.45 10.00 9.64
CA PRO A 20 -1.24 8.65 9.17
C PRO A 20 -2.17 7.65 9.84
N GLU A 21 -2.71 6.73 9.07
CA GLU A 21 -3.41 5.56 9.60
C GLU A 21 -2.38 4.56 10.16
N LYS A 22 -2.65 4.02 11.34
CA LYS A 22 -1.83 2.93 11.89
C LYS A 22 -2.28 1.61 11.26
N ALA A 23 -1.78 1.33 10.07
CA ALA A 23 -2.12 0.13 9.31
C ALA A 23 -1.16 -1.05 9.58
N LEU A 24 0.03 -0.77 10.13
CA LEU A 24 1.03 -1.79 10.43
C LEU A 24 0.76 -2.45 11.78
N VAL A 25 0.84 -3.77 11.79
CA VAL A 25 0.81 -4.61 12.98
C VAL A 25 2.19 -5.23 13.17
N GLN A 26 2.74 -5.15 14.37
CA GLN A 26 4.00 -5.79 14.70
C GLN A 26 3.77 -7.29 14.92
N GLU A 27 4.44 -8.12 14.12
CA GLU A 27 4.43 -9.57 14.23
C GLU A 27 5.88 -10.06 14.39
N GLY A 28 6.26 -10.40 15.63
CA GLY A 28 7.64 -10.71 15.94
C GLY A 28 8.56 -9.50 15.69
N ASP A 29 9.63 -9.71 14.92
CA ASP A 29 10.59 -8.68 14.55
C ASP A 29 10.22 -7.92 13.26
N MET A 30 9.09 -8.27 12.62
CA MET A 30 8.66 -7.69 11.35
C MET A 30 7.28 -7.04 11.49
N TYR A 31 7.07 -5.94 10.78
CA TYR A 31 5.75 -5.35 10.63
C TYR A 31 4.98 -6.04 9.49
N SER A 32 3.67 -6.23 9.70
CA SER A 32 2.73 -6.75 8.71
C SER A 32 1.66 -5.73 8.40
N PHE A 33 1.26 -5.68 7.12
CA PHE A 33 0.17 -4.86 6.63
C PHE A 33 -0.86 -5.79 5.97
N HIS A 34 -1.77 -6.31 6.78
CA HIS A 34 -2.67 -7.39 6.41
C HIS A 34 -3.44 -7.18 5.11
N ALA A 35 -3.92 -5.96 4.83
CA ALA A 35 -4.63 -5.66 3.59
C ALA A 35 -3.72 -5.85 2.36
N VAL A 36 -2.47 -5.41 2.44
CA VAL A 36 -1.49 -5.56 1.36
C VAL A 36 -1.05 -7.01 1.23
N ASP A 37 -0.84 -7.70 2.36
CA ASP A 37 -0.48 -9.12 2.38
C ASP A 37 -1.59 -9.97 1.74
N ARG A 38 -2.88 -9.66 2.02
CA ARG A 38 -4.02 -10.27 1.34
C ARG A 38 -4.00 -9.97 -0.15
N MET A 39 -3.84 -8.71 -0.54
CA MET A 39 -3.77 -8.33 -1.96
C MET A 39 -2.73 -9.12 -2.74
N PHE A 40 -1.57 -9.39 -2.12
CA PHE A 40 -0.51 -10.17 -2.77
C PHE A 40 -0.85 -11.66 -2.84
N LYS A 41 -1.39 -12.21 -1.77
CA LYS A 41 -1.80 -13.61 -1.68
C LYS A 41 -2.93 -13.94 -2.66
N GLU A 42 -3.96 -13.10 -2.70
CA GLU A 42 -5.16 -13.32 -3.52
C GLU A 42 -5.02 -12.72 -4.93
N GLN A 43 -3.85 -12.11 -5.25
CA GLN A 43 -3.56 -11.46 -6.53
C GLN A 43 -4.57 -10.36 -6.90
N GLU A 44 -4.96 -9.55 -5.93
CA GLU A 44 -5.98 -8.50 -6.03
C GLU A 44 -5.42 -7.16 -6.49
N TRP A 45 -4.41 -7.15 -7.34
CA TRP A 45 -3.81 -5.98 -7.95
C TRP A 45 -4.06 -5.96 -9.47
N ILE A 46 -3.78 -4.82 -10.12
CA ILE A 46 -4.01 -4.61 -11.57
C ILE A 46 -3.12 -5.48 -12.47
N CYS A 47 -2.11 -6.10 -11.93
CA CYS A 47 -1.24 -7.06 -12.60
C CYS A 47 -0.74 -8.10 -11.60
N PRO A 48 -0.28 -9.28 -12.06
CA PRO A 48 0.29 -10.31 -11.19
C PRO A 48 1.48 -9.79 -10.38
N ILE A 49 1.58 -10.22 -9.12
CA ILE A 49 2.70 -9.94 -8.22
C ILE A 49 3.34 -11.26 -7.82
N ASN A 50 4.60 -11.46 -8.20
CA ASN A 50 5.39 -12.61 -7.79
C ASN A 50 6.33 -12.23 -6.65
N ILE A 51 6.33 -13.05 -5.61
CA ILE A 51 7.26 -12.97 -4.49
C ILE A 51 8.18 -14.17 -4.59
N GLU A 52 9.46 -13.93 -4.80
CA GLU A 52 10.44 -15.01 -4.99
C GLU A 52 11.83 -14.61 -4.46
N HIS A 53 12.65 -15.61 -4.16
CA HIS A 53 13.99 -15.38 -3.65
C HIS A 53 14.89 -14.82 -4.74
N GLN A 54 15.19 -13.52 -4.68
CA GLN A 54 16.03 -12.80 -5.64
C GLN A 54 16.52 -11.46 -5.07
N ASP A 55 17.42 -10.80 -5.79
CA ASP A 55 18.08 -9.58 -5.30
C ASP A 55 17.37 -8.28 -5.70
N ASN A 56 16.55 -8.28 -6.74
CA ASN A 56 15.97 -7.07 -7.31
C ASN A 56 14.45 -7.12 -7.38
N ALA A 57 13.81 -6.00 -7.01
CA ALA A 57 12.41 -5.76 -7.33
C ALA A 57 12.30 -5.06 -8.68
N PHE A 58 11.28 -5.38 -9.47
CA PHE A 58 11.00 -4.71 -10.74
C PHE A 58 9.56 -4.94 -11.22
N TYR A 59 9.05 -3.94 -11.93
CA TYR A 59 7.88 -4.10 -12.79
C TYR A 59 8.31 -4.36 -14.24
N SER A 60 7.87 -5.46 -14.82
CA SER A 60 8.13 -5.81 -16.22
C SER A 60 7.02 -5.30 -17.13
N ILE A 61 7.29 -4.27 -17.94
CA ILE A 61 6.33 -3.71 -18.91
C ILE A 61 5.88 -4.78 -19.91
N SER A 62 6.82 -5.57 -20.42
CA SER A 62 6.53 -6.59 -21.45
C SER A 62 5.68 -7.75 -20.97
N ARG A 63 5.78 -8.09 -19.68
CA ARG A 63 4.99 -9.17 -19.05
C ARG A 63 3.78 -8.64 -18.30
N ASN A 64 3.70 -7.34 -18.12
CA ASN A 64 2.75 -6.66 -17.24
C ASN A 64 2.69 -7.35 -15.86
N GLN A 65 3.83 -7.46 -15.19
CA GLN A 65 4.00 -8.25 -13.98
C GLN A 65 5.01 -7.59 -13.04
N ILE A 66 4.72 -7.63 -11.76
CA ILE A 66 5.65 -7.22 -10.70
C ILE A 66 6.36 -8.46 -10.16
N THR A 67 7.66 -8.32 -9.87
CA THR A 67 8.43 -9.30 -9.12
C THR A 67 9.13 -8.58 -7.97
N ILE A 68 9.00 -9.11 -6.76
CA ILE A 68 9.64 -8.58 -5.54
C ILE A 68 10.35 -9.70 -4.79
N PRO A 69 11.49 -9.39 -4.12
CA PRO A 69 12.16 -10.35 -3.25
C PRO A 69 11.28 -10.74 -2.06
N GLU A 70 11.56 -11.91 -1.49
CA GLU A 70 10.89 -12.38 -0.27
C GLU A 70 11.08 -11.37 0.88
N LYS A 71 10.04 -11.18 1.69
CA LYS A 71 10.04 -10.26 2.83
C LYS A 71 11.21 -10.51 3.80
N ALA A 72 11.57 -11.79 4.00
CA ALA A 72 12.67 -12.20 4.85
C ALA A 72 14.07 -11.71 4.38
N GLN A 73 14.20 -11.28 3.12
CA GLN A 73 15.45 -10.71 2.59
C GLN A 73 15.63 -9.23 2.95
N PHE A 74 14.61 -8.60 3.54
CA PHE A 74 14.64 -7.20 3.95
C PHE A 74 14.96 -7.06 5.42
N LYS A 75 15.55 -5.93 5.77
CA LYS A 75 15.91 -5.56 7.13
C LYS A 75 14.67 -5.37 8.02
N ASP A 76 13.59 -4.85 7.44
CA ASP A 76 12.32 -4.57 8.10
C ASP A 76 11.16 -4.63 7.11
N GLY A 77 9.93 -4.78 7.66
CA GLY A 77 8.73 -4.86 6.85
C GLY A 77 8.42 -3.57 6.09
N GLU A 78 8.70 -2.41 6.68
CA GLU A 78 8.44 -1.11 6.06
C GLU A 78 9.25 -0.95 4.75
N SER A 79 10.51 -1.37 4.76
CA SER A 79 11.37 -1.35 3.57
C SER A 79 10.84 -2.28 2.47
N TRP A 80 10.31 -3.44 2.86
CA TRP A 80 9.71 -4.38 1.91
C TRP A 80 8.46 -3.81 1.26
N TYR A 81 7.51 -3.30 2.06
CA TYR A 81 6.29 -2.67 1.53
C TYR A 81 6.61 -1.43 0.69
N GLY A 82 7.55 -0.60 1.13
CA GLY A 82 8.00 0.56 0.36
C GLY A 82 8.55 0.20 -1.02
N THR A 83 9.28 -0.93 -1.11
CA THR A 83 9.77 -1.48 -2.38
C THR A 83 8.61 -2.01 -3.22
N ALA A 84 7.69 -2.77 -2.63
CA ALA A 84 6.51 -3.25 -3.31
C ALA A 84 5.65 -2.11 -3.88
N PHE A 85 5.40 -1.07 -3.09
CA PHE A 85 4.64 0.10 -3.55
C PHE A 85 5.33 0.85 -4.68
N HIS A 86 6.66 0.90 -4.71
CA HIS A 86 7.41 1.48 -5.82
C HIS A 86 7.08 0.76 -7.13
N GLU A 87 7.15 -0.56 -7.15
CA GLU A 87 6.82 -1.38 -8.32
C GLU A 87 5.32 -1.33 -8.68
N MET A 88 4.45 -1.26 -7.66
CA MET A 88 3.02 -1.09 -7.87
C MET A 88 2.70 0.27 -8.50
N VAL A 89 3.39 1.35 -8.13
CA VAL A 89 3.26 2.66 -8.78
C VAL A 89 3.69 2.59 -10.24
N HIS A 90 4.79 1.93 -10.57
CA HIS A 90 5.20 1.69 -11.96
C HIS A 90 4.11 0.97 -12.75
N SER A 91 3.52 -0.08 -12.21
CA SER A 91 2.46 -0.85 -12.90
C SER A 91 1.23 -0.01 -13.24
N THR A 92 0.92 1.04 -12.44
CA THR A 92 -0.15 1.99 -12.80
C THR A 92 0.15 2.79 -14.07
N GLY A 93 1.40 2.83 -14.51
CA GLY A 93 1.83 3.48 -15.76
C GLY A 93 1.63 2.65 -17.01
N ALA A 94 1.18 1.39 -16.88
CA ALA A 94 0.96 0.47 -18.00
C ALA A 94 -0.02 0.98 -19.04
N GLU A 95 0.03 0.37 -20.22
CA GLU A 95 -0.97 0.56 -21.27
C GLU A 95 -2.35 0.10 -20.75
N GLY A 96 -3.38 0.91 -21.02
CA GLY A 96 -4.72 0.65 -20.49
C GLY A 96 -4.95 1.13 -19.06
N GLN A 97 -3.90 1.52 -18.32
CA GLN A 97 -3.96 2.21 -17.05
C GLN A 97 -3.74 3.72 -17.25
N LEU A 98 -2.70 4.29 -16.68
CA LEU A 98 -2.38 5.73 -16.85
C LEU A 98 -1.54 6.02 -18.11
N ASN A 99 -1.12 5.01 -18.85
CA ASN A 99 -0.38 5.11 -20.12
C ASN A 99 0.89 5.99 -20.05
N ARG A 100 1.59 5.96 -18.92
CA ARG A 100 2.84 6.72 -18.73
C ARG A 100 4.05 6.02 -19.32
N LEU A 101 4.07 4.68 -19.18
CA LEU A 101 5.19 3.85 -19.61
C LEU A 101 5.15 3.63 -21.14
N LYS A 102 6.31 3.86 -21.76
CA LYS A 102 6.50 3.58 -23.19
C LYS A 102 7.58 2.51 -23.35
N PRO A 103 7.33 1.46 -24.15
CA PRO A 103 8.30 0.37 -24.33
C PRO A 103 9.69 0.81 -24.83
N GLN A 104 9.78 2.02 -25.40
CA GLN A 104 11.01 2.57 -25.98
C GLN A 104 11.78 3.48 -25.02
N SER A 105 11.26 3.78 -23.84
CA SER A 105 11.98 4.58 -22.84
C SER A 105 13.11 3.75 -22.24
N GLY A 106 14.29 3.86 -22.85
CA GLY A 106 15.50 3.15 -22.40
C GLY A 106 16.00 3.67 -21.05
N PHE A 107 16.72 2.81 -20.33
CA PHE A 107 17.42 3.15 -19.10
C PHE A 107 18.28 4.41 -19.30
N GLY A 108 18.09 5.42 -18.45
CA GLY A 108 18.84 6.69 -18.50
C GLY A 108 18.22 7.77 -19.38
N SER A 109 17.05 7.54 -20.01
CA SER A 109 16.31 8.60 -20.70
C SER A 109 15.58 9.54 -19.72
N ASP A 110 15.22 10.74 -20.18
CA ASP A 110 14.46 11.71 -19.38
C ASP A 110 13.08 11.15 -18.98
N GLU A 111 12.45 10.37 -19.85
CA GLU A 111 11.20 9.68 -19.58
C GLU A 111 11.35 8.62 -18.49
N TYR A 112 12.42 7.83 -18.55
CA TYR A 112 12.73 6.85 -17.52
C TYR A 112 12.98 7.56 -16.17
N ALA A 113 13.83 8.57 -16.16
CA ALA A 113 14.11 9.33 -14.96
C ALA A 113 12.82 9.95 -14.36
N ARG A 114 11.90 10.45 -15.22
CA ARG A 114 10.61 10.99 -14.77
C ARG A 114 9.72 9.91 -14.15
N GLU A 115 9.67 8.72 -14.73
CA GLU A 115 8.87 7.61 -14.19
C GLU A 115 9.42 7.13 -12.85
N GLU A 116 10.74 7.05 -12.68
CA GLU A 116 11.38 6.76 -11.39
C GLU A 116 10.96 7.77 -10.31
N LEU A 117 10.88 9.07 -10.67
CA LEU A 117 10.41 10.09 -9.74
C LEU A 117 8.93 9.88 -9.36
N VAL A 118 8.08 9.51 -10.32
CA VAL A 118 6.67 9.20 -10.04
C VAL A 118 6.57 8.03 -9.08
N ALA A 119 7.35 6.95 -9.31
CA ALA A 119 7.36 5.77 -8.46
C ALA A 119 7.87 6.06 -7.06
N GLU A 120 8.97 6.82 -6.96
CA GLU A 120 9.60 7.14 -5.69
C GLU A 120 8.71 8.06 -4.82
N LEU A 121 8.18 9.15 -5.40
CA LEU A 121 7.26 10.04 -4.69
C LEU A 121 5.94 9.36 -4.38
N GLY A 122 5.43 8.56 -5.32
CA GLY A 122 4.19 7.82 -5.15
C GLY A 122 4.26 6.83 -3.99
N SER A 123 5.28 5.99 -3.97
CA SER A 123 5.48 5.03 -2.89
C SER A 123 5.72 5.71 -1.53
N ALA A 124 6.46 6.83 -1.50
CA ALA A 124 6.66 7.59 -0.27
C ALA A 124 5.35 8.15 0.30
N LEU A 125 4.46 8.67 -0.56
CA LEU A 125 3.14 9.16 -0.13
C LEU A 125 2.24 8.04 0.36
N VAL A 126 2.27 6.86 -0.28
CA VAL A 126 1.53 5.68 0.19
C VAL A 126 2.06 5.23 1.55
N CYS A 127 3.38 5.09 1.71
CA CYS A 127 4.00 4.77 3.00
C CYS A 127 3.56 5.76 4.09
N GLN A 128 3.64 7.07 3.81
CA GLN A 128 3.24 8.10 4.75
C GLN A 128 1.77 7.99 5.17
N LYS A 129 0.86 7.74 4.22
CA LYS A 129 -0.58 7.58 4.51
C LYS A 129 -0.82 6.48 5.53
N TYR A 130 -0.12 5.36 5.44
CA TYR A 130 -0.30 4.20 6.33
C TYR A 130 0.67 4.17 7.51
N GLY A 131 1.37 5.27 7.79
CA GLY A 131 2.22 5.43 8.97
C GLY A 131 3.57 4.73 8.88
N MET A 132 4.00 4.35 7.67
CA MET A 132 5.31 3.78 7.39
C MET A 132 6.34 4.85 7.09
N THR A 133 7.56 4.65 7.58
CA THR A 133 8.70 5.53 7.25
C THR A 133 9.45 4.95 6.06
N LYS A 134 9.31 5.57 4.89
CA LYS A 134 10.15 5.19 3.74
C LYS A 134 11.51 5.86 3.86
N ASN A 135 12.55 5.06 4.00
CA ASN A 135 13.92 5.52 3.81
C ASN A 135 14.16 5.69 2.30
N LEU A 136 14.23 6.95 1.84
CA LEU A 136 14.63 7.24 0.47
C LEU A 136 16.01 6.63 0.21
N LYS A 137 16.15 5.85 -0.84
CA LYS A 137 17.45 5.32 -1.26
C LYS A 137 18.41 6.49 -1.53
N GLU A 138 19.68 6.35 -1.21
CA GLU A 138 20.69 7.39 -1.49
C GLU A 138 20.72 7.78 -2.97
N ASP A 139 20.49 6.81 -3.86
CA ASP A 139 20.37 7.03 -5.29
C ASP A 139 19.18 7.94 -5.65
N SER A 140 18.05 7.80 -4.94
CA SER A 140 16.88 8.68 -5.12
C SER A 140 17.19 10.12 -4.73
N ALA A 141 18.03 10.36 -3.73
CA ALA A 141 18.47 11.70 -3.35
C ALA A 141 19.37 12.34 -4.44
N ALA A 142 20.22 11.55 -5.12
CA ALA A 142 21.01 12.02 -6.25
C ALA A 142 20.12 12.36 -7.46
N TYR A 143 19.12 11.53 -7.76
CA TYR A 143 18.10 11.82 -8.77
C TYR A 143 17.30 13.07 -8.43
N LEU A 144 16.79 13.22 -7.21
CA LEU A 144 16.10 14.42 -6.75
C LEU A 144 16.93 15.70 -6.92
N LYS A 145 18.24 15.62 -6.70
CA LYS A 145 19.15 16.75 -6.91
C LYS A 145 19.33 17.12 -8.38
N SER A 146 19.43 16.13 -9.26
CA SER A 146 19.44 16.32 -10.72
C SER A 146 18.12 16.95 -11.18
N TRP A 147 17.00 16.47 -10.65
CA TRP A 147 15.66 16.95 -10.92
C TRP A 147 15.41 18.39 -10.47
N LEU A 148 15.95 18.79 -9.32
CA LEU A 148 15.89 20.20 -8.87
C LEU A 148 16.55 21.14 -9.88
N GLY A 149 17.53 20.67 -10.66
CA GLY A 149 18.09 21.39 -11.81
C GLY A 149 17.06 21.58 -12.92
N SER A 150 16.47 20.47 -13.41
CA SER A 150 15.45 20.47 -14.45
C SER A 150 14.16 21.18 -14.04
N LEU A 151 13.80 21.15 -12.75
CA LEU A 151 12.66 21.85 -12.18
C LEU A 151 12.74 23.38 -12.32
N LYS A 152 13.93 23.96 -12.28
CA LYS A 152 14.14 25.40 -12.50
C LYS A 152 13.89 25.80 -13.94
N GLU A 153 14.03 24.88 -14.88
CA GLU A 153 13.93 25.12 -16.31
C GLU A 153 12.52 24.91 -16.87
N SER A 154 11.68 24.10 -16.23
CA SER A 154 10.32 23.83 -16.69
C SER A 154 9.30 23.60 -15.57
N PRO A 155 8.63 24.67 -15.09
CA PRO A 155 7.56 24.55 -14.09
C PRO A 155 6.37 23.67 -14.50
N SER A 156 6.11 23.54 -15.80
CA SER A 156 5.05 22.67 -16.33
C SER A 156 5.35 21.19 -16.11
N PHE A 157 6.62 20.81 -16.13
CA PHE A 157 7.08 19.44 -15.86
C PHE A 157 6.75 19.01 -14.42
N ILE A 158 6.97 19.88 -13.43
CA ILE A 158 6.60 19.59 -12.03
C ILE A 158 5.11 19.31 -11.92
N LYS A 159 4.28 20.17 -12.51
CA LYS A 159 2.82 20.05 -12.44
C LYS A 159 2.36 18.70 -13.01
N THR A 160 2.85 18.32 -14.19
CA THR A 160 2.49 17.04 -14.82
C THR A 160 2.97 15.85 -14.00
N THR A 161 4.20 15.85 -13.50
CA THR A 161 4.75 14.78 -12.67
C THR A 161 3.94 14.62 -11.37
N LEU A 162 3.63 15.70 -10.65
CA LEU A 162 2.81 15.65 -9.43
C LEU A 162 1.37 15.20 -9.71
N MET A 163 0.82 15.51 -10.88
CA MET A 163 -0.48 14.98 -11.28
C MET A 163 -0.44 13.46 -11.51
N ASP A 164 0.64 12.96 -12.09
CA ASP A 164 0.83 11.53 -12.29
C ASP A 164 1.07 10.79 -10.96
N VAL A 165 1.87 11.37 -10.07
CA VAL A 165 2.02 10.88 -8.69
C VAL A 165 0.66 10.78 -8.01
N LYS A 166 -0.14 11.85 -8.04
CA LYS A 166 -1.47 11.86 -7.43
C LYS A 166 -2.38 10.77 -8.00
N LYS A 167 -2.41 10.60 -9.33
CA LYS A 167 -3.25 9.56 -9.96
C LYS A 167 -2.81 8.16 -9.57
N ALA A 168 -1.51 7.88 -9.62
CA ALA A 168 -0.96 6.59 -9.29
C ALA A 168 -1.20 6.23 -7.81
N THR A 169 -0.93 7.16 -6.89
CA THR A 169 -1.20 6.97 -5.46
C THR A 169 -2.68 6.77 -5.17
N SER A 170 -3.58 7.49 -5.87
CA SER A 170 -5.03 7.30 -5.70
C SER A 170 -5.47 5.89 -6.06
N ILE A 171 -4.99 5.32 -7.17
CA ILE A 171 -5.31 3.93 -7.56
C ILE A 171 -4.86 2.96 -6.48
N LEU A 172 -3.62 3.10 -6.01
CA LEU A 172 -3.04 2.20 -5.03
C LEU A 172 -3.74 2.31 -3.66
N THR A 173 -3.92 3.53 -3.17
CA THR A 173 -4.57 3.72 -1.85
C THR A 173 -6.03 3.35 -1.88
N GLN A 174 -6.76 3.62 -2.96
CA GLN A 174 -8.14 3.19 -3.10
C GLN A 174 -8.25 1.66 -2.98
N ARG A 175 -7.41 0.90 -3.69
CA ARG A 175 -7.46 -0.56 -3.61
C ARG A 175 -7.10 -1.09 -2.22
N ILE A 176 -6.09 -0.53 -1.58
CA ILE A 176 -5.73 -0.91 -0.20
C ILE A 176 -6.88 -0.62 0.77
N ASP A 177 -7.53 0.53 0.65
CA ASP A 177 -8.65 0.92 1.52
C ASP A 177 -9.86 0.01 1.29
N GLU A 178 -10.18 -0.37 0.03
CA GLU A 178 -11.24 -1.32 -0.32
C GLU A 178 -10.98 -2.68 0.35
N VAL A 179 -9.79 -3.25 0.17
CA VAL A 179 -9.43 -4.54 0.79
C VAL A 179 -9.46 -4.46 2.32
N SER A 180 -9.00 -3.34 2.89
CA SER A 180 -9.06 -3.12 4.34
C SER A 180 -10.52 -3.10 4.86
N LEU A 181 -11.44 -2.54 4.10
CA LEU A 181 -12.86 -2.50 4.43
C LEU A 181 -13.49 -3.90 4.32
N GLU A 182 -13.26 -4.61 3.22
CA GLU A 182 -13.73 -5.99 3.01
C GLU A 182 -13.29 -6.93 4.14
N MET A 183 -12.02 -6.80 4.59
CA MET A 183 -11.51 -7.60 5.71
C MET A 183 -12.22 -7.30 7.02
N LYS A 184 -12.55 -6.04 7.29
CA LYS A 184 -13.29 -5.64 8.50
C LYS A 184 -14.73 -6.15 8.48
N GLU A 185 -15.41 -6.08 7.32
CA GLU A 185 -16.77 -6.60 7.14
C GLU A 185 -16.80 -8.11 7.36
N GLN A 186 -15.88 -8.85 6.75
CA GLN A 186 -15.77 -10.31 6.91
C GLN A 186 -15.52 -10.71 8.37
N GLN A 187 -14.62 -10.01 9.05
CA GLN A 187 -14.34 -10.26 10.46
C GLN A 187 -15.54 -9.99 11.35
N SER A 188 -16.37 -8.99 11.03
CA SER A 188 -17.60 -8.70 11.78
C SER A 188 -18.69 -9.77 11.56
N GLU A 189 -18.80 -10.31 10.34
CA GLU A 189 -19.71 -11.42 10.02
C GLU A 189 -19.31 -12.73 10.71
N ASP A 190 -18.02 -13.06 10.71
CA ASP A 190 -17.48 -14.24 11.38
C ASP A 190 -17.74 -14.20 12.90
N VAL A 191 -17.54 -13.02 13.53
CA VAL A 191 -17.84 -12.82 14.95
C VAL A 191 -19.36 -12.96 15.22
N ALA A 192 -20.20 -12.41 14.37
CA ALA A 192 -21.66 -12.54 14.51
C ALA A 192 -22.13 -13.99 14.35
N ALA A 193 -21.53 -14.73 13.42
CA ALA A 193 -21.81 -16.15 13.21
C ALA A 193 -21.41 -17.00 14.43
N SER A 194 -20.22 -16.80 14.97
CA SER A 194 -19.72 -17.53 16.14
C SER A 194 -20.59 -17.29 17.39
N VAL A 195 -21.01 -16.05 17.64
CA VAL A 195 -21.92 -15.71 18.75
C VAL A 195 -23.29 -16.37 18.57
N SER A 196 -23.77 -16.51 17.33
CA SER A 196 -25.04 -17.17 17.04
C SER A 196 -24.99 -18.69 17.28
N GLU A 197 -23.87 -19.33 16.98
CA GLU A 197 -23.65 -20.75 17.25
C GLU A 197 -23.53 -21.04 18.75
N GLU A 198 -22.75 -20.26 19.51
CA GLU A 198 -22.65 -20.40 20.95
C GLU A 198 -24.01 -20.25 21.67
N ASN A 199 -24.84 -19.32 21.21
CA ASN A 199 -26.20 -19.14 21.76
C ASN A 199 -27.13 -20.30 21.41
N LYS A 200 -26.94 -20.99 20.30
CA LYS A 200 -27.71 -22.16 19.89
C LYS A 200 -27.35 -23.37 20.74
N ASP A 201 -26.06 -23.63 20.92
CA ASP A 201 -25.54 -24.70 21.76
C ASP A 201 -25.96 -24.54 23.24
N ALA A 202 -25.92 -23.29 23.75
CA ALA A 202 -26.38 -22.98 25.10
C ALA A 202 -27.89 -23.22 25.30
N LYS A 203 -28.71 -23.03 24.25
CA LYS A 203 -30.14 -23.32 24.25
C LYS A 203 -30.43 -24.83 24.23
N ASP A 204 -29.70 -25.55 23.39
CA ASP A 204 -29.88 -27.01 23.26
C ASP A 204 -29.43 -27.75 24.51
N MET A 205 -28.34 -27.29 25.18
CA MET A 205 -27.93 -27.80 26.49
C MET A 205 -28.97 -27.56 27.58
N LYS A 206 -29.63 -26.40 27.59
CA LYS A 206 -30.70 -26.11 28.58
C LYS A 206 -31.98 -26.94 28.34
N GLN A 207 -32.31 -27.23 27.10
CA GLN A 207 -33.44 -28.12 26.76
C GLN A 207 -33.16 -29.58 27.14
N SER A 208 -31.96 -30.09 26.92
CA SER A 208 -31.60 -31.46 27.30
C SER A 208 -31.56 -31.66 28.83
N ALA A 209 -31.12 -30.62 29.60
CA ALA A 209 -31.14 -30.68 31.05
C ALA A 209 -32.55 -30.69 31.64
N SER A 210 -33.53 -29.97 31.02
CA SER A 210 -34.90 -29.92 31.51
C SER A 210 -35.73 -31.17 31.17
N SER A 211 -35.26 -31.97 30.22
CA SER A 211 -35.94 -33.23 29.83
C SER A 211 -35.60 -34.41 30.75
N ASN A 212 -34.46 -34.38 31.44
CA ASN A 212 -34.03 -35.44 32.34
C ASN A 212 -34.63 -35.36 33.75
N ASP A 213 -35.21 -34.22 34.16
CA ASP A 213 -35.84 -34.09 35.45
C ASP A 213 -37.30 -34.57 35.50
N ASN A 214 -37.89 -34.97 34.37
CA ASN A 214 -39.28 -35.44 34.28
C ASN A 214 -39.44 -36.98 34.22
N GLU A 215 -38.36 -37.76 34.28
CA GLU A 215 -38.46 -39.23 34.27
C GLU A 215 -38.19 -39.91 35.64
N GLN A 216 -38.19 -39.14 36.74
CA GLN A 216 -38.10 -39.68 38.12
C GLN A 216 -39.27 -39.22 38.98
N THR A 217 -40.52 -39.62 38.59
CA THR A 217 -41.66 -39.61 39.52
C THR A 217 -42.55 -40.81 39.28
#